data_8386349be39bac129e82bc66baee8b0d
#
_entry.id   8386349be39bac129e82bc66baee8b0d
#
_cell.length_a   1.000
_cell.length_b   1.000
_cell.length_c   1.000
_cell.angle_alpha   90.00
_cell.angle_beta   90.00
_cell.angle_gamma   90.00
#
_symmetry.space_group_name_H-M   'P 1'
#
loop_
_entity.id
_entity.type
_entity.pdbx_description
1 polymer ?
#
loop_
_entity_poly.entity_id
_entity_poly.type
_entity_poly.pdbx_seq_one_letter_code
_entity_poly.pdbx_strand_id
1 'polypeptide(L)'
;YTVDGGPLGELQYETFSAAAAELHFQGRNVHPGTAKGQMVNALQLAIDFHNQLPENDRPELTDGYQGFYHLMDVTGSVEEARASYIIRDFEKDSFEARKVAMQSIADKMNQELGNDRVSLTLTDQYYNMKEVIEKDMTPITIAKAVMEDLGIAPIIEPIRGGTDGSKISFMGIPTPNIFAGGENMHGRFEYVSLQTMERAVDTIIGIVSYKD
;
A
#
# COMPACT_ATOMS: atom_id res chain seq x y z
N TYR A 1 19.05 -6.21 5.45
CA TYR A 1 18.24 -5.10 5.98
C TYR A 1 18.11 -4.00 4.93
N THR A 2 16.98 -3.28 4.97
CA THR A 2 16.87 -1.94 4.40
C THR A 2 17.03 -0.90 5.51
N VAL A 3 17.49 0.31 5.17
CA VAL A 3 17.66 1.44 6.08
C VAL A 3 16.75 2.55 5.57
N ASP A 4 15.46 2.36 5.78
CA ASP A 4 14.38 3.17 5.22
C ASP A 4 13.27 3.48 6.24
N GLY A 5 13.55 3.21 7.53
CA GLY A 5 12.66 3.52 8.64
C GLY A 5 12.74 4.98 9.05
N GLY A 6 11.74 5.46 9.77
CA GLY A 6 11.63 6.81 10.30
C GLY A 6 12.41 6.97 11.61
N PRO A 7 11.72 7.19 12.74
CA PRO A 7 12.32 7.55 14.01
C PRO A 7 13.35 6.56 14.54
N LEU A 8 14.22 7.07 15.42
CA LEU A 8 15.22 6.28 16.13
C LEU A 8 14.60 5.05 16.81
N GLY A 9 15.11 3.87 16.48
CA GLY A 9 14.72 2.60 17.10
C GLY A 9 13.71 1.79 16.27
N GLU A 10 13.16 2.30 15.18
CA GLU A 10 12.28 1.49 14.32
C GLU A 10 13.00 0.24 13.80
N LEU A 11 12.33 -0.90 14.01
CA LEU A 11 12.72 -2.21 13.52
C LEU A 11 11.47 -2.90 13.00
N GLN A 12 11.35 -3.01 11.69
CA GLN A 12 10.10 -3.37 11.03
C GLN A 12 10.30 -4.60 10.16
N TYR A 13 9.42 -5.57 10.32
CA TYR A 13 9.41 -6.81 9.53
C TYR A 13 8.03 -7.15 8.96
N GLU A 14 7.09 -6.21 9.06
CA GLU A 14 5.73 -6.33 8.57
C GLU A 14 5.36 -5.11 7.72
N THR A 15 4.85 -5.35 6.51
CA THR A 15 4.41 -4.32 5.56
C THR A 15 2.98 -4.58 5.12
N PHE A 16 2.33 -3.60 4.52
CA PHE A 16 1.16 -3.90 3.72
C PHE A 16 1.50 -4.89 2.59
N SER A 17 0.49 -5.67 2.17
CA SER A 17 0.38 -6.17 0.80
C SER A 17 -0.20 -5.07 -0.08
N ALA A 18 0.20 -5.02 -1.34
CA ALA A 18 -0.11 -3.91 -2.22
C ALA A 18 -0.51 -4.34 -3.62
N ALA A 19 -1.61 -3.76 -4.13
CA ALA A 19 -2.00 -3.86 -5.53
C ALA A 19 -2.40 -2.51 -6.09
N ALA A 20 -2.20 -2.34 -7.40
CA ALA A 20 -2.80 -1.28 -8.19
C ALA A 20 -4.07 -1.80 -8.85
N ALA A 21 -5.08 -0.94 -8.98
CA ALA A 21 -6.29 -1.23 -9.71
C ALA A 21 -6.56 -0.09 -10.70
N GLU A 22 -6.64 -0.46 -11.98
CA GLU A 22 -6.94 0.45 -13.06
C GLU A 22 -8.33 0.13 -13.62
N LEU A 23 -9.20 1.12 -13.61
CA LEU A 23 -10.55 1.04 -14.14
C LEU A 23 -10.68 1.88 -15.40
N HIS A 24 -11.37 1.30 -16.37
CA HIS A 24 -11.77 1.98 -17.58
C HIS A 24 -13.29 1.89 -17.73
N PHE A 25 -13.93 3.05 -17.95
CA PHE A 25 -15.36 3.19 -18.10
C PHE A 25 -15.68 3.70 -19.51
N GLN A 26 -16.52 2.97 -20.23
CA GLN A 26 -16.95 3.31 -21.57
C GLN A 26 -18.36 3.89 -21.56
N GLY A 27 -18.48 5.15 -21.93
CA GLY A 27 -19.74 5.87 -22.05
C GLY A 27 -20.41 5.73 -23.42
N ARG A 28 -21.47 6.48 -23.59
CA ARG A 28 -22.11 6.79 -24.86
C ARG A 28 -22.63 8.21 -24.81
N ASN A 29 -21.98 9.09 -25.54
CA ASN A 29 -22.38 10.48 -25.58
C ASN A 29 -23.51 10.70 -26.59
N VAL A 30 -24.48 11.49 -26.23
CA VAL A 30 -25.57 11.99 -27.06
C VAL A 30 -25.94 13.41 -26.62
N HIS A 31 -26.73 14.13 -27.42
CA HIS A 31 -27.19 15.46 -27.05
C HIS A 31 -27.95 15.45 -25.71
N PRO A 32 -27.57 16.27 -24.69
CA PRO A 32 -28.17 16.21 -23.35
C PRO A 32 -29.69 16.36 -23.32
N GLY A 33 -30.26 17.16 -24.21
CA GLY A 33 -31.70 17.38 -24.32
C GLY A 33 -32.51 16.16 -24.75
N THR A 34 -31.86 15.14 -25.35
CA THR A 34 -32.48 13.89 -25.80
C THR A 34 -31.84 12.66 -25.16
N ALA A 35 -31.11 12.84 -24.07
CA ALA A 35 -30.25 11.82 -23.45
C ALA A 35 -31.00 10.71 -22.70
N LYS A 36 -32.28 10.91 -22.35
CA LYS A 36 -33.05 9.96 -21.54
C LYS A 36 -33.11 8.57 -22.21
N GLY A 37 -32.61 7.56 -21.53
CA GLY A 37 -32.53 6.18 -22.01
C GLY A 37 -31.50 5.93 -23.12
N GLN A 38 -30.68 6.93 -23.45
CA GLN A 38 -29.69 6.82 -24.52
C GLN A 38 -28.25 7.11 -24.04
N MET A 39 -28.04 8.18 -23.26
CA MET A 39 -26.70 8.54 -22.75
C MET A 39 -26.24 7.57 -21.68
N VAL A 40 -24.97 7.20 -21.75
CA VAL A 40 -24.22 6.58 -20.65
C VAL A 40 -23.04 7.49 -20.37
N ASN A 41 -23.00 8.11 -19.20
CA ASN A 41 -21.94 9.02 -18.83
C ASN A 41 -20.82 8.26 -18.09
N ALA A 42 -19.65 8.14 -18.72
CA ALA A 42 -18.53 7.39 -18.16
C ALA A 42 -18.02 7.98 -16.82
N LEU A 43 -18.03 9.31 -16.65
CA LEU A 43 -17.69 9.93 -15.37
C LEU A 43 -18.69 9.57 -14.28
N GLN A 44 -20.00 9.47 -14.61
CA GLN A 44 -21.00 9.03 -13.65
C GLN A 44 -20.79 7.57 -13.26
N LEU A 45 -20.42 6.70 -14.22
CA LEU A 45 -20.08 5.30 -13.93
C LEU A 45 -18.87 5.21 -12.96
N ALA A 46 -17.87 6.06 -13.13
CA ALA A 46 -16.72 6.10 -12.22
C ALA A 46 -17.12 6.52 -10.78
N ILE A 47 -18.00 7.51 -10.66
CA ILE A 47 -18.56 7.94 -9.37
C ILE A 47 -19.41 6.82 -8.75
N ASP A 48 -20.28 6.18 -9.53
CA ASP A 48 -21.16 5.10 -9.07
C ASP A 48 -20.36 3.87 -8.65
N PHE A 49 -19.24 3.57 -9.32
CA PHE A 49 -18.29 2.55 -8.90
C PHE A 49 -17.67 2.89 -7.54
N HIS A 50 -17.11 4.09 -7.42
CA HIS A 50 -16.48 4.56 -6.19
C HIS A 50 -17.43 4.49 -4.99
N ASN A 51 -18.67 4.90 -5.15
CA ASN A 51 -19.68 4.90 -4.09
C ASN A 51 -20.13 3.49 -3.65
N GLN A 52 -19.76 2.43 -4.34
CA GLN A 52 -20.01 1.05 -3.92
C GLN A 52 -18.86 0.47 -3.07
N LEU A 53 -17.70 1.12 -3.04
CA LEU A 53 -16.64 0.77 -2.10
C LEU A 53 -17.00 1.21 -0.67
N PRO A 54 -16.52 0.51 0.37
CA PRO A 54 -16.78 0.88 1.75
C PRO A 54 -16.30 2.30 2.05
N GLU A 55 -17.19 3.15 2.53
CA GLU A 55 -16.92 4.57 2.76
C GLU A 55 -15.77 4.82 3.74
N ASN A 56 -15.63 3.97 4.75
CA ASN A 56 -14.62 4.11 5.80
C ASN A 56 -13.28 3.45 5.47
N ASP A 57 -13.18 2.72 4.36
CA ASP A 57 -11.95 2.03 3.95
C ASP A 57 -11.08 2.94 3.07
N ARG A 58 -10.77 4.14 3.57
CA ARG A 58 -9.92 5.14 2.91
C ARG A 58 -8.72 5.50 3.79
N PRO A 59 -7.57 5.88 3.23
CA PRO A 59 -6.35 6.18 4.01
C PRO A 59 -6.60 7.18 5.13
N GLU A 60 -7.39 8.22 4.86
CA GLU A 60 -7.71 9.29 5.81
C GLU A 60 -8.66 8.86 6.94
N LEU A 61 -9.23 7.66 6.88
CA LEU A 61 -10.19 7.11 7.85
C LEU A 61 -9.71 5.81 8.49
N THR A 62 -8.49 5.36 8.18
CA THR A 62 -7.94 4.08 8.63
C THR A 62 -6.61 4.26 9.37
N ASP A 63 -6.38 3.44 10.39
CA ASP A 63 -5.14 3.40 11.16
C ASP A 63 -4.73 1.95 11.50
N GLY A 64 -3.62 1.80 12.24
CA GLY A 64 -3.13 0.49 12.70
C GLY A 64 -3.07 -0.54 11.58
N TYR A 65 -3.74 -1.65 11.78
CA TYR A 65 -3.80 -2.77 10.82
C TYR A 65 -4.92 -2.68 9.77
N GLN A 66 -5.72 -1.62 9.78
CA GLN A 66 -6.81 -1.46 8.83
C GLN A 66 -6.29 -1.22 7.42
N GLY A 67 -6.76 -2.03 6.47
CA GLY A 67 -6.51 -1.86 5.05
C GLY A 67 -7.41 -0.80 4.42
N PHE A 68 -7.13 -0.44 3.15
CA PHE A 68 -7.89 0.61 2.46
C PHE A 68 -7.89 0.46 0.94
N TYR A 69 -8.83 1.20 0.32
CA TYR A 69 -8.82 1.58 -1.10
C TYR A 69 -8.51 3.06 -1.20
N HIS A 70 -7.47 3.42 -1.90
CA HIS A 70 -7.10 4.82 -2.12
C HIS A 70 -7.31 5.20 -3.58
N LEU A 71 -8.30 6.03 -3.84
CA LEU A 71 -8.51 6.63 -5.16
C LEU A 71 -7.40 7.65 -5.41
N MET A 72 -6.56 7.38 -6.41
CA MET A 72 -5.41 8.22 -6.77
C MET A 72 -5.77 9.29 -7.80
N ASP A 73 -6.57 8.90 -8.78
CA ASP A 73 -6.92 9.77 -9.90
C ASP A 73 -8.23 9.34 -10.55
N VAL A 74 -8.99 10.31 -11.07
CA VAL A 74 -10.14 10.12 -11.96
C VAL A 74 -10.04 11.14 -13.06
N THR A 75 -9.97 10.67 -14.31
CA THR A 75 -9.93 11.51 -15.49
C THR A 75 -10.92 11.04 -16.54
N GLY A 76 -11.43 11.94 -17.36
CA GLY A 76 -12.28 11.54 -18.48
C GLY A 76 -13.30 12.57 -18.93
N SER A 77 -14.27 12.06 -19.65
CA SER A 77 -15.41 12.78 -20.23
C SER A 77 -16.67 11.92 -20.18
N VAL A 78 -17.74 12.37 -20.82
CA VAL A 78 -18.97 11.55 -20.99
C VAL A 78 -18.71 10.27 -21.78
N GLU A 79 -17.79 10.31 -22.76
CA GLU A 79 -17.51 9.17 -23.63
C GLU A 79 -16.61 8.10 -23.01
N GLU A 80 -15.62 8.53 -22.23
CA GLU A 80 -14.63 7.65 -21.63
C GLU A 80 -14.14 8.24 -20.31
N ALA A 81 -13.96 7.40 -19.28
CA ALA A 81 -13.31 7.79 -18.04
C ALA A 81 -12.38 6.69 -17.55
N ARG A 82 -11.40 7.08 -16.73
CA ARG A 82 -10.46 6.18 -16.06
C ARG A 82 -10.34 6.55 -14.61
N ALA A 83 -10.14 5.54 -13.77
CA ALA A 83 -9.84 5.74 -12.36
C ALA A 83 -8.71 4.80 -11.94
N SER A 84 -7.77 5.29 -11.15
CA SER A 84 -6.70 4.51 -10.59
C SER A 84 -6.79 4.45 -9.07
N TYR A 85 -6.56 3.26 -8.52
CA TYR A 85 -6.59 2.99 -7.08
C TYR A 85 -5.33 2.27 -6.63
N ILE A 86 -5.00 2.46 -5.36
CA ILE A 86 -4.09 1.61 -4.60
C ILE A 86 -4.92 0.82 -3.60
N ILE A 87 -4.68 -0.49 -3.53
CA ILE A 87 -5.26 -1.39 -2.52
C ILE A 87 -4.17 -1.78 -1.54
N ARG A 88 -4.45 -1.69 -0.24
CA ARG A 88 -3.53 -2.04 0.84
C ARG A 88 -4.25 -2.86 1.90
N ASP A 89 -3.61 -3.92 2.38
CA ASP A 89 -4.03 -4.65 3.58
C ASP A 89 -2.84 -5.43 4.15
N PHE A 90 -2.83 -5.66 5.46
CA PHE A 90 -1.80 -6.48 6.11
C PHE A 90 -2.11 -7.97 5.94
N GLU A 91 -3.38 -8.34 6.11
CA GLU A 91 -3.81 -9.73 6.07
C GLU A 91 -4.06 -10.17 4.62
N LYS A 92 -3.44 -11.30 4.23
CA LYS A 92 -3.53 -11.81 2.86
C LYS A 92 -4.96 -12.09 2.41
N ASP A 93 -5.75 -12.74 3.28
CA ASP A 93 -7.14 -13.09 2.93
C ASP A 93 -8.00 -11.84 2.76
N SER A 94 -7.82 -10.84 3.61
CA SER A 94 -8.49 -9.54 3.50
C SER A 94 -8.03 -8.78 2.25
N PHE A 95 -6.75 -8.79 1.94
CA PHE A 95 -6.19 -8.20 0.72
C PHE A 95 -6.80 -8.80 -0.55
N GLU A 96 -6.87 -10.14 -0.63
CA GLU A 96 -7.50 -10.83 -1.75
C GLU A 96 -9.00 -10.53 -1.82
N ALA A 97 -9.69 -10.51 -0.67
CA ALA A 97 -11.10 -10.16 -0.61
C ALA A 97 -11.40 -8.74 -1.13
N ARG A 98 -10.50 -7.78 -0.87
CA ARG A 98 -10.60 -6.42 -1.42
C ARG A 98 -10.55 -6.40 -2.95
N LYS A 99 -9.65 -7.16 -3.55
CA LYS A 99 -9.55 -7.29 -5.01
C LYS A 99 -10.81 -7.92 -5.62
N VAL A 100 -11.30 -8.98 -4.99
CA VAL A 100 -12.54 -9.66 -5.40
C VAL A 100 -13.75 -8.73 -5.29
N ALA A 101 -13.81 -7.90 -4.24
CA ALA A 101 -14.90 -6.93 -4.07
C ALA A 101 -14.92 -5.91 -5.21
N MET A 102 -13.78 -5.35 -5.62
CA MET A 102 -13.70 -4.43 -6.77
C MET A 102 -14.16 -5.11 -8.07
N GLN A 103 -13.72 -6.34 -8.31
CA GLN A 103 -14.15 -7.10 -9.50
C GLN A 103 -15.67 -7.35 -9.48
N SER A 104 -16.22 -7.73 -8.32
CA SER A 104 -17.66 -7.97 -8.17
C SER A 104 -18.50 -6.72 -8.43
N ILE A 105 -17.99 -5.53 -8.05
CA ILE A 105 -18.65 -4.26 -8.36
C ILE A 105 -18.66 -4.02 -9.87
N ALA A 106 -17.52 -4.20 -10.54
CA ALA A 106 -17.42 -4.03 -11.99
C ALA A 106 -18.36 -4.99 -12.75
N ASP A 107 -18.37 -6.26 -12.35
CA ASP A 107 -19.24 -7.29 -12.95
C ASP A 107 -20.73 -6.97 -12.75
N LYS A 108 -21.11 -6.55 -11.55
CA LYS A 108 -22.48 -6.12 -11.23
C LYS A 108 -22.90 -4.94 -12.08
N MET A 109 -22.06 -3.92 -12.21
CA MET A 109 -22.35 -2.74 -13.04
C MET A 109 -22.53 -3.14 -14.50
N ASN A 110 -21.68 -4.02 -15.04
CA ASN A 110 -21.82 -4.54 -16.41
C ASN A 110 -23.12 -5.31 -16.61
N GLN A 111 -23.51 -6.12 -15.63
CA GLN A 111 -24.78 -6.84 -15.67
C GLN A 111 -26.00 -5.88 -15.71
N GLU A 112 -25.99 -4.85 -14.86
CA GLU A 112 -27.05 -3.84 -14.80
C GLU A 112 -27.13 -2.98 -16.08
N LEU A 113 -26.00 -2.70 -16.70
CA LEU A 113 -25.89 -1.96 -17.97
C LEU A 113 -26.21 -2.83 -19.18
N GLY A 114 -26.22 -4.15 -19.04
CA GLY A 114 -26.47 -5.12 -20.11
C GLY A 114 -25.34 -5.21 -21.15
N ASN A 115 -24.13 -4.72 -20.82
CA ASN A 115 -22.93 -4.78 -21.67
C ASN A 115 -21.65 -4.46 -20.86
N ASP A 116 -20.50 -4.79 -21.45
CA ASP A 116 -19.17 -4.62 -20.83
C ASP A 116 -18.68 -3.17 -21.00
N ARG A 117 -19.07 -2.29 -20.05
CA ARG A 117 -18.67 -0.89 -20.02
C ARG A 117 -17.65 -0.55 -18.95
N VAL A 118 -17.48 -1.43 -17.99
CA VAL A 118 -16.54 -1.27 -16.88
C VAL A 118 -15.52 -2.39 -16.95
N SER A 119 -14.26 -2.06 -17.18
CA SER A 119 -13.17 -3.01 -17.13
C SER A 119 -12.23 -2.67 -15.99
N LEU A 120 -11.79 -3.70 -15.27
CA LEU A 120 -10.84 -3.60 -14.15
C LEU A 120 -9.60 -4.42 -14.45
N THR A 121 -8.43 -3.80 -14.25
CA THR A 121 -7.15 -4.49 -14.28
C THR A 121 -6.52 -4.39 -12.89
N LEU A 122 -6.21 -5.53 -12.29
CA LEU A 122 -5.54 -5.64 -10.99
C LEU A 122 -4.09 -6.08 -11.20
N THR A 123 -3.15 -5.42 -10.52
CA THR A 123 -1.72 -5.75 -10.59
C THR A 123 -1.15 -5.78 -9.18
N ASP A 124 -0.75 -6.96 -8.71
CA ASP A 124 -0.06 -7.10 -7.43
C ASP A 124 1.33 -6.46 -7.53
N GLN A 125 1.70 -5.68 -6.53
CA GLN A 125 2.97 -4.96 -6.48
C GLN A 125 3.98 -5.64 -5.54
N TYR A 126 3.54 -6.02 -4.36
CA TYR A 126 4.29 -6.77 -3.34
C TYR A 126 3.33 -7.32 -2.28
N TYR A 127 3.81 -8.28 -1.49
CA TYR A 127 3.10 -8.87 -0.37
C TYR A 127 3.76 -8.50 0.96
N ASN A 128 3.05 -8.70 2.07
CA ASN A 128 3.55 -8.47 3.41
C ASN A 128 4.79 -9.34 3.68
N MET A 129 5.93 -8.72 3.97
CA MET A 129 7.21 -9.43 4.18
C MET A 129 7.23 -10.28 5.45
N LYS A 130 6.31 -10.08 6.39
CA LYS A 130 6.12 -10.89 7.59
C LYS A 130 6.06 -12.37 7.27
N GLU A 131 5.30 -12.74 6.23
CA GLU A 131 5.14 -14.14 5.79
C GLU A 131 6.46 -14.87 5.51
N VAL A 132 7.48 -14.11 5.09
CA VAL A 132 8.82 -14.63 4.83
C VAL A 132 9.70 -14.53 6.07
N ILE A 133 9.70 -13.39 6.74
CA ILE A 133 10.63 -13.09 7.84
C ILE A 133 10.32 -13.93 9.08
N GLU A 134 9.05 -14.24 9.38
CA GLU A 134 8.68 -15.11 10.50
C GLU A 134 9.23 -16.54 10.39
N LYS A 135 9.66 -16.98 9.22
CA LYS A 135 10.30 -18.29 9.05
C LYS A 135 11.75 -18.32 9.56
N ASP A 136 12.38 -17.16 9.62
CA ASP A 136 13.72 -16.95 10.18
C ASP A 136 13.81 -15.57 10.81
N MET A 137 13.59 -15.51 12.12
CA MET A 137 13.64 -14.26 12.91
C MET A 137 15.06 -13.84 13.30
N THR A 138 16.09 -14.55 12.84
CA THR A 138 17.50 -14.24 13.14
C THR A 138 17.85 -12.78 12.86
N PRO A 139 17.49 -12.19 11.68
CA PRO A 139 17.78 -10.77 11.43
C PRO A 139 17.14 -9.84 12.47
N ILE A 140 15.89 -10.11 12.86
CA ILE A 140 15.20 -9.28 13.87
C ILE A 140 15.89 -9.40 15.24
N THR A 141 16.25 -10.60 15.64
CA THR A 141 16.94 -10.87 16.91
C THR A 141 18.27 -10.15 16.99
N ILE A 142 19.07 -10.20 15.92
CA ILE A 142 20.37 -9.52 15.84
C ILE A 142 20.18 -7.99 15.91
N ALA A 143 19.30 -7.42 15.08
CA ALA A 143 19.08 -5.98 15.06
C ALA A 143 18.57 -5.47 16.41
N LYS A 144 17.67 -6.22 17.04
CA LYS A 144 17.15 -5.89 18.38
C LYS A 144 18.26 -5.89 19.44
N ALA A 145 19.07 -6.94 19.50
CA ALA A 145 20.18 -7.03 20.44
C ALA A 145 21.19 -5.89 20.28
N VAL A 146 21.56 -5.58 19.03
CA VAL A 146 22.48 -4.47 18.73
C VAL A 146 21.90 -3.12 19.15
N MET A 147 20.61 -2.88 18.89
CA MET A 147 19.96 -1.64 19.34
C MET A 147 19.96 -1.53 20.86
N GLU A 148 19.61 -2.58 21.57
CA GLU A 148 19.61 -2.64 23.04
C GLU A 148 21.01 -2.38 23.61
N ASP A 149 22.06 -3.01 23.05
CA ASP A 149 23.46 -2.79 23.47
C ASP A 149 23.93 -1.34 23.23
N LEU A 150 23.41 -0.71 22.20
CA LEU A 150 23.65 0.70 21.91
C LEU A 150 22.77 1.65 22.77
N GLY A 151 21.91 1.12 23.64
CA GLY A 151 20.98 1.92 24.45
C GLY A 151 19.84 2.55 23.63
N ILE A 152 19.49 1.94 22.49
CA ILE A 152 18.36 2.31 21.66
C ILE A 152 17.20 1.37 21.97
N ALA A 153 16.05 1.90 22.37
CA ALA A 153 14.85 1.09 22.56
C ALA A 153 14.26 0.68 21.20
N PRO A 154 14.16 -0.63 20.87
CA PRO A 154 13.56 -1.06 19.62
C PRO A 154 12.06 -0.75 19.58
N ILE A 155 11.58 -0.18 18.47
CA ILE A 155 10.17 0.08 18.17
C ILE A 155 9.76 -0.88 17.06
N ILE A 156 9.02 -1.94 17.43
CA ILE A 156 8.58 -2.97 16.48
C ILE A 156 7.13 -2.71 16.14
N GLU A 157 6.92 -2.04 15.02
CA GLU A 157 5.61 -1.68 14.49
C GLU A 157 5.52 -2.02 13.00
N PRO A 158 4.32 -2.30 12.46
CA PRO A 158 4.15 -2.57 11.04
C PRO A 158 4.28 -1.28 10.22
N ILE A 159 4.82 -1.42 9.00
CA ILE A 159 4.87 -0.32 8.02
C ILE A 159 3.53 -0.24 7.29
N ARG A 160 2.82 0.88 7.40
CA ARG A 160 1.61 1.16 6.58
C ARG A 160 1.97 1.55 5.14
N GLY A 161 2.91 0.87 4.57
CA GLY A 161 3.48 1.05 3.24
C GLY A 161 4.27 -0.17 2.84
N GLY A 162 5.21 0.00 1.93
CA GLY A 162 6.17 -1.02 1.53
C GLY A 162 7.59 -0.49 1.56
N THR A 163 8.55 -1.39 1.60
CA THR A 163 9.98 -1.11 1.42
C THR A 163 10.54 -2.05 0.36
N ASP A 164 11.73 -1.78 -0.12
CA ASP A 164 12.46 -2.73 -0.98
C ASP A 164 12.67 -4.09 -0.28
N GLY A 165 12.72 -4.08 1.06
CA GLY A 165 12.79 -5.28 1.89
C GLY A 165 11.66 -6.27 1.62
N SER A 166 10.45 -5.80 1.28
CA SER A 166 9.34 -6.68 0.91
C SER A 166 9.69 -7.52 -0.32
N LYS A 167 10.15 -6.89 -1.40
CA LYS A 167 10.53 -7.60 -2.64
C LYS A 167 11.73 -8.52 -2.42
N ILE A 168 12.77 -8.04 -1.74
CA ILE A 168 13.98 -8.81 -1.46
C ILE A 168 13.65 -10.03 -0.60
N SER A 169 12.78 -9.89 0.39
CA SER A 169 12.35 -11.02 1.23
C SER A 169 11.69 -12.13 0.41
N PHE A 170 10.81 -11.78 -0.53
CA PHE A 170 10.21 -12.77 -1.45
C PHE A 170 11.18 -13.34 -2.49
N MET A 171 12.36 -12.74 -2.69
CA MET A 171 13.46 -13.33 -3.45
C MET A 171 14.28 -14.37 -2.65
N GLY A 172 13.92 -14.61 -1.39
CA GLY A 172 14.53 -15.60 -0.52
C GLY A 172 15.56 -15.04 0.48
N ILE A 173 15.66 -13.73 0.62
CA ILE A 173 16.58 -13.07 1.56
C ILE A 173 15.72 -12.28 2.58
N PRO A 174 15.44 -12.81 3.78
CA PRO A 174 14.70 -12.10 4.79
C PRO A 174 15.32 -10.74 5.09
N THR A 175 14.61 -9.65 4.73
CA THR A 175 15.17 -8.29 4.74
C THR A 175 14.27 -7.34 5.52
N PRO A 176 14.39 -7.32 6.87
CA PRO A 176 13.68 -6.35 7.67
C PRO A 176 14.22 -4.94 7.45
N ASN A 177 13.41 -3.96 7.86
CA ASN A 177 13.73 -2.55 7.77
C ASN A 177 14.17 -2.01 9.13
N ILE A 178 15.22 -1.19 9.17
CA ILE A 178 15.69 -0.47 10.35
C ILE A 178 15.59 1.04 10.12
N PHE A 179 15.58 1.81 11.20
CA PHE A 179 15.49 3.26 11.14
C PHE A 179 16.64 3.90 10.36
N ALA A 180 16.31 4.95 9.61
CA ALA A 180 17.26 5.89 9.02
C ALA A 180 17.34 7.18 9.85
N GLY A 181 16.34 7.45 10.65
CA GLY A 181 16.20 8.65 11.47
C GLY A 181 15.47 9.80 10.76
N GLY A 182 14.80 9.51 9.65
CA GLY A 182 14.00 10.49 8.92
C GLY A 182 12.72 10.86 9.65
N GLU A 183 12.35 12.13 9.55
CA GLU A 183 11.13 12.69 10.13
C GLU A 183 10.35 13.44 9.07
N ASN A 184 9.01 13.47 9.19
CA ASN A 184 8.10 14.09 8.22
C ASN A 184 8.29 13.54 6.79
N MET A 185 8.55 12.24 6.66
CA MET A 185 8.85 11.58 5.39
C MET A 185 7.77 11.87 4.34
N HIS A 186 8.19 12.10 3.09
CA HIS A 186 7.37 12.56 1.96
C HIS A 186 6.73 13.94 2.16
N GLY A 187 7.02 14.61 3.26
CA GLY A 187 6.50 15.94 3.55
C GLY A 187 7.40 17.05 3.04
N ARG A 188 6.83 18.26 2.92
CA ARG A 188 7.59 19.47 2.52
C ARG A 188 8.71 19.84 3.50
N PHE A 189 8.59 19.42 4.76
CA PHE A 189 9.51 19.69 5.85
C PHE A 189 10.20 18.41 6.34
N GLU A 190 10.47 17.49 5.42
CA GLU A 190 11.24 16.28 5.69
C GLU A 190 12.66 16.66 6.14
N TYR A 191 13.13 16.00 7.17
CA TYR A 191 14.47 16.20 7.70
C TYR A 191 15.01 14.96 8.40
N VAL A 192 16.30 14.92 8.63
CA VAL A 192 16.98 13.95 9.50
C VAL A 192 17.95 14.67 10.41
N SER A 193 18.00 14.29 11.69
CA SER A 193 19.01 14.83 12.60
C SER A 193 20.36 14.12 12.40
N LEU A 194 21.46 14.87 12.51
CA LEU A 194 22.80 14.30 12.44
C LEU A 194 23.00 13.21 13.51
N GLN A 195 22.52 13.44 14.71
CA GLN A 195 22.64 12.51 15.82
C GLN A 195 21.92 11.18 15.54
N THR A 196 20.71 11.23 14.98
CA THR A 196 19.99 10.00 14.63
C THR A 196 20.64 9.27 13.47
N MET A 197 21.18 10.00 12.49
CA MET A 197 21.94 9.43 11.37
C MET A 197 23.19 8.69 11.88
N GLU A 198 23.95 9.28 12.83
CA GLU A 198 25.10 8.63 13.47
C GLU A 198 24.68 7.34 14.20
N ARG A 199 23.54 7.37 14.91
CA ARG A 199 23.00 6.17 15.58
C ARG A 199 22.58 5.07 14.59
N ALA A 200 22.06 5.42 13.41
CA ALA A 200 21.78 4.46 12.35
C ALA A 200 23.07 3.79 11.85
N VAL A 201 24.14 4.57 11.66
CA VAL A 201 25.47 4.04 11.29
C VAL A 201 26.01 3.10 12.37
N ASP A 202 25.95 3.48 13.66
CA ASP A 202 26.37 2.62 14.77
C ASP A 202 25.61 1.28 14.77
N THR A 203 24.31 1.34 14.52
CA THR A 203 23.45 0.14 14.43
C THR A 203 23.86 -0.78 13.26
N ILE A 204 24.14 -0.21 12.09
CA ILE A 204 24.63 -0.98 10.93
C ILE A 204 25.96 -1.65 11.25
N ILE A 205 26.90 -0.90 11.84
CA ILE A 205 28.23 -1.44 12.23
C ILE A 205 28.05 -2.57 13.25
N GLY A 206 27.18 -2.38 14.24
CA GLY A 206 26.87 -3.40 15.24
C GLY A 206 26.32 -4.69 14.61
N ILE A 207 25.36 -4.56 13.70
CA ILE A 207 24.74 -5.70 12.97
C ILE A 207 25.79 -6.48 12.16
N VAL A 208 26.63 -5.79 11.36
CA VAL A 208 27.65 -6.46 10.53
C VAL A 208 28.79 -7.07 11.35
N SER A 209 29.00 -6.56 12.57
CA SER A 209 30.06 -7.04 13.49
C SER A 209 29.52 -8.02 14.52
N TYR A 210 28.23 -8.32 14.51
CA TYR A 210 27.61 -9.21 15.47
C TYR A 210 28.24 -10.61 15.41
N LYS A 211 28.53 -11.15 16.58
CA LYS A 211 29.09 -12.51 16.73
C LYS A 211 28.15 -13.27 17.65
N ASP A 212 27.68 -14.42 17.19
CA ASP A 212 26.95 -15.42 17.97
C ASP A 212 27.78 -15.92 19.17
#